data_1879b2bdd640672c3585beae5293279c
#
_entry.id   1879b2bdd640672c3585beae5293279c
#
_cell.length_a   1.000
_cell.length_b   1.000
_cell.length_c   1.000
_cell.angle_alpha   90.00
_cell.angle_beta   90.00
_cell.angle_gamma   90.00
#
_symmetry.space_group_name_H-M   'P 1'
#
loop_
_entity.id
_entity.type
_entity.pdbx_description
1 polymer ?
#
loop_
_entity_poly.entity_id
_entity_poly.type
_entity_poly.pdbx_seq_one_letter_code
_entity_poly.pdbx_strand_id
1 'polypeptide(L)'
;MSADGAARTSPDPVVPVPDGGRHRHDRAGEHIAERLLNTVREDVGRADSKAAVLLSGTLALPAFLVGWHGTPRWDGFADVTLILSGVLWAVAVSALVGALMPRTGTVRGQDEVTYFGDLVAARDLAELSARVAEAGRDPAAWLLVQAVDVSSILTAKYRAIRWGVGSLAPSAALAVVWGLTAR
;
A
#
# COMPACT_ATOMS: atom_id res chain seq x y z
N MET A 1 -74.61 43.78 18.52
CA MET A 1 -74.49 42.32 18.33
C MET A 1 -73.45 42.11 17.23
N SER A 2 -72.17 42.06 17.68
CA SER A 2 -71.00 41.98 16.78
C SER A 2 -70.65 40.51 16.55
N ALA A 3 -70.60 40.09 15.30
CA ALA A 3 -70.07 38.82 14.90
C ALA A 3 -68.61 39.00 14.48
N ASP A 4 -67.72 38.43 15.30
CA ASP A 4 -66.29 38.43 15.13
C ASP A 4 -65.91 37.36 14.10
N GLY A 5 -65.42 37.78 12.94
CA GLY A 5 -64.98 36.92 11.85
C GLY A 5 -63.54 36.54 12.00
N ALA A 6 -63.27 35.39 12.63
CA ALA A 6 -61.92 34.85 12.71
C ALA A 6 -61.39 34.45 11.33
N ALA A 7 -60.49 35.23 10.79
CA ALA A 7 -59.72 34.93 9.59
C ALA A 7 -58.81 33.72 9.85
N ARG A 8 -59.09 32.57 9.22
CA ARG A 8 -58.18 31.40 9.18
C ARG A 8 -57.03 31.71 8.25
N THR A 9 -55.89 31.98 8.83
CA THR A 9 -54.62 32.04 8.11
C THR A 9 -54.26 30.63 7.65
N SER A 10 -54.37 30.36 6.35
CA SER A 10 -53.85 29.12 5.77
C SER A 10 -52.32 29.10 5.93
N PRO A 11 -51.72 27.99 6.38
CA PRO A 11 -50.26 27.87 6.40
C PRO A 11 -49.75 27.92 4.95
N ASP A 12 -48.72 28.74 4.73
CA ASP A 12 -48.01 28.84 3.47
C ASP A 12 -47.50 27.46 3.02
N PRO A 13 -47.58 27.13 1.73
CA PRO A 13 -47.05 25.89 1.22
C PRO A 13 -45.51 25.87 1.42
N VAL A 14 -45.02 24.94 2.23
CA VAL A 14 -43.58 24.67 2.38
C VAL A 14 -43.06 24.23 1.03
N VAL A 15 -42.41 25.17 0.32
CA VAL A 15 -41.70 24.87 -0.93
C VAL A 15 -40.55 23.95 -0.61
N PRO A 16 -40.48 22.72 -1.15
CA PRO A 16 -39.34 21.84 -0.94
C PRO A 16 -38.07 22.51 -1.50
N VAL A 17 -37.10 22.79 -0.63
CA VAL A 17 -35.78 23.28 -1.06
C VAL A 17 -35.18 22.18 -1.93
N PRO A 18 -34.78 22.46 -3.17
CA PRO A 18 -34.23 21.41 -4.04
C PRO A 18 -32.92 20.85 -3.43
N ASP A 19 -32.90 19.55 -3.23
CA ASP A 19 -31.81 18.77 -2.63
C ASP A 19 -30.52 18.72 -3.48
N GLY A 20 -30.45 19.54 -4.50
CA GLY A 20 -29.35 19.61 -5.48
C GLY A 20 -27.98 19.99 -4.92
N GLY A 21 -27.93 20.55 -3.71
CA GLY A 21 -26.67 20.88 -3.03
C GLY A 21 -25.98 19.67 -2.42
N ARG A 22 -26.73 18.80 -1.75
CA ARG A 22 -26.20 17.58 -1.12
C ARG A 22 -25.66 16.61 -2.15
N HIS A 23 -26.42 16.32 -3.21
CA HIS A 23 -25.99 15.44 -4.30
C HIS A 23 -24.72 15.91 -5.03
N ARG A 24 -24.46 17.21 -5.09
CA ARG A 24 -23.20 17.73 -5.67
C ARG A 24 -22.03 17.54 -4.74
N HIS A 25 -22.20 17.72 -3.44
CA HIS A 25 -21.14 17.53 -2.44
C HIS A 25 -20.78 16.05 -2.31
N ASP A 26 -21.78 15.16 -2.34
CA ASP A 26 -21.58 13.72 -2.27
C ASP A 26 -20.78 13.21 -3.49
N ARG A 27 -21.13 13.64 -4.71
CA ARG A 27 -20.39 13.31 -5.93
C ARG A 27 -18.97 13.88 -5.94
N ALA A 28 -18.77 15.08 -5.40
CA ALA A 28 -17.44 15.67 -5.31
C ALA A 28 -16.55 14.88 -4.33
N GLY A 29 -17.09 14.45 -3.19
CA GLY A 29 -16.42 13.59 -2.22
C GLY A 29 -16.03 12.24 -2.81
N GLU A 30 -16.94 11.56 -3.49
CA GLU A 30 -16.72 10.30 -4.19
C GLU A 30 -15.59 10.42 -5.22
N HIS A 31 -15.63 11.45 -6.06
CA HIS A 31 -14.60 11.67 -7.08
C HIS A 31 -13.20 11.94 -6.50
N ILE A 32 -13.13 12.64 -5.37
CA ILE A 32 -11.86 12.87 -4.67
C ILE A 32 -11.35 11.54 -4.08
N ALA A 33 -12.23 10.76 -3.47
CA ALA A 33 -11.88 9.46 -2.89
C ALA A 33 -11.39 8.47 -3.96
N GLU A 34 -12.04 8.40 -5.13
CA GLU A 34 -11.57 7.62 -6.28
C GLU A 34 -10.19 8.04 -6.75
N ARG A 35 -9.95 9.35 -6.89
CA ARG A 35 -8.63 9.85 -7.29
C ARG A 35 -7.54 9.49 -6.29
N LEU A 36 -7.81 9.63 -4.99
CA LEU A 36 -6.89 9.24 -3.94
C LEU A 36 -6.56 7.74 -4.00
N LEU A 37 -7.56 6.90 -4.12
CA LEU A 37 -7.38 5.46 -4.22
C LEU A 37 -6.56 5.08 -5.46
N ASN A 38 -6.85 5.68 -6.62
CA ASN A 38 -6.10 5.43 -7.85
C ASN A 38 -4.64 5.90 -7.74
N THR A 39 -4.39 7.07 -7.12
CA THR A 39 -3.04 7.57 -6.87
C THR A 39 -2.25 6.61 -5.99
N VAL A 40 -2.84 6.13 -4.90
CA VAL A 40 -2.16 5.20 -3.98
C VAL A 40 -1.89 3.85 -4.66
N ARG A 41 -2.82 3.34 -5.49
CA ARG A 41 -2.60 2.11 -6.28
C ARG A 41 -1.46 2.26 -7.29
N GLU A 42 -1.38 3.40 -7.96
CA GLU A 42 -0.27 3.71 -8.87
C GLU A 42 1.07 3.77 -8.13
N ASP A 43 1.11 4.38 -6.95
CA ASP A 43 2.31 4.45 -6.11
C ASP A 43 2.76 3.06 -5.62
N VAL A 44 1.83 2.15 -5.33
CA VAL A 44 2.16 0.73 -5.04
C VAL A 44 2.86 0.09 -6.25
N GLY A 45 2.32 0.26 -7.45
CA GLY A 45 2.95 -0.26 -8.68
C GLY A 45 4.35 0.32 -8.93
N ARG A 46 4.54 1.61 -8.68
CA ARG A 46 5.86 2.26 -8.76
C ARG A 46 6.84 1.71 -7.71
N ALA A 47 6.36 1.46 -6.49
CA ALA A 47 7.18 0.85 -5.43
C ALA A 47 7.61 -0.57 -5.80
N ASP A 48 6.73 -1.38 -6.37
CA ASP A 48 7.03 -2.73 -6.83
C ASP A 48 8.05 -2.73 -7.97
N SER A 49 7.90 -1.84 -8.94
CA SER A 49 8.87 -1.68 -10.04
C SER A 49 10.26 -1.30 -9.52
N LYS A 50 10.34 -0.34 -8.58
CA LYS A 50 11.61 0.04 -7.94
C LYS A 50 12.24 -1.12 -7.18
N ALA A 51 11.45 -1.87 -6.39
CA ALA A 51 11.92 -3.03 -5.66
C ALA A 51 12.43 -4.13 -6.59
N ALA A 52 11.75 -4.39 -7.72
CA ALA A 52 12.17 -5.39 -8.71
C ALA A 52 13.48 -5.02 -9.39
N VAL A 53 13.66 -3.76 -9.78
CA VAL A 53 14.93 -3.26 -10.38
C VAL A 53 16.08 -3.37 -9.37
N LEU A 54 15.85 -2.94 -8.12
CA LEU A 54 16.84 -3.05 -7.05
C LEU A 54 17.21 -4.52 -6.77
N LEU A 55 16.21 -5.40 -6.71
CA LEU A 55 16.45 -6.83 -6.48
C LEU A 55 17.27 -7.45 -7.61
N SER A 56 16.94 -7.15 -8.87
CA SER A 56 17.70 -7.64 -10.03
C SER A 56 19.15 -7.20 -9.99
N GLY A 57 19.43 -5.91 -9.71
CA GLY A 57 20.78 -5.40 -9.54
C GLY A 57 21.51 -6.04 -8.37
N THR A 58 20.80 -6.23 -7.24
CA THR A 58 21.36 -6.86 -6.02
C THR A 58 21.78 -8.31 -6.25
N LEU A 59 21.01 -9.07 -7.02
CA LEU A 59 21.32 -10.48 -7.35
C LEU A 59 22.50 -10.61 -8.32
N ALA A 60 22.74 -9.62 -9.16
CA ALA A 60 23.87 -9.62 -10.09
C ALA A 60 25.23 -9.36 -9.38
N LEU A 61 25.24 -8.65 -8.25
CA LEU A 61 26.48 -8.28 -7.53
C LEU A 61 27.37 -9.45 -7.16
N PRO A 62 26.89 -10.54 -6.50
CA PRO A 62 27.75 -11.66 -6.14
C PRO A 62 28.36 -12.36 -7.35
N ALA A 63 27.58 -12.53 -8.43
CA ALA A 63 28.05 -13.15 -9.64
C ALA A 63 29.21 -12.33 -10.29
N PHE A 64 29.09 -11.00 -10.28
CA PHE A 64 30.12 -10.09 -10.77
C PHE A 64 31.40 -10.19 -9.90
N LEU A 65 31.26 -10.19 -8.58
CA LEU A 65 32.39 -10.28 -7.64
C LEU A 65 33.17 -11.61 -7.80
N VAL A 66 32.46 -12.73 -7.87
CA VAL A 66 33.07 -14.05 -8.08
C VAL A 66 33.72 -14.14 -9.45
N GLY A 67 33.10 -13.61 -10.48
CA GLY A 67 33.65 -13.60 -11.84
C GLY A 67 34.93 -12.77 -11.97
N TRP A 68 35.06 -11.71 -11.17
CA TRP A 68 36.22 -10.81 -11.23
C TRP A 68 37.39 -11.27 -10.36
N HIS A 69 37.14 -11.75 -9.13
CA HIS A 69 38.17 -12.08 -8.14
C HIS A 69 38.42 -13.59 -7.98
N GLY A 70 37.59 -14.43 -8.63
CA GLY A 70 37.63 -15.87 -8.41
C GLY A 70 37.03 -16.30 -7.06
N THR A 71 37.33 -17.54 -6.63
CA THR A 71 36.84 -18.05 -5.36
C THR A 71 37.63 -17.44 -4.20
N PRO A 72 36.95 -17.03 -3.10
CA PRO A 72 37.61 -16.47 -1.92
C PRO A 72 38.65 -17.43 -1.35
N ARG A 73 39.82 -16.92 -1.01
CA ARG A 73 40.81 -17.62 -0.17
C ARG A 73 40.57 -17.20 1.26
N TRP A 74 40.49 -18.14 2.18
CA TRP A 74 40.14 -17.91 3.58
C TRP A 74 41.38 -17.42 4.36
N ASP A 75 41.55 -16.10 4.49
CA ASP A 75 42.69 -15.45 5.11
C ASP A 75 42.26 -14.39 6.14
N GLY A 76 41.71 -14.81 7.27
CA GLY A 76 41.57 -13.98 8.47
C GLY A 76 40.67 -12.75 8.35
N PHE A 77 41.23 -11.54 8.27
CA PHE A 77 40.44 -10.28 8.25
C PHE A 77 39.57 -10.13 7.00
N ALA A 78 40.07 -10.59 5.85
CA ALA A 78 39.30 -10.53 4.59
C ALA A 78 38.00 -11.39 4.67
N ASP A 79 38.05 -12.51 5.42
CA ASP A 79 36.90 -13.39 5.58
C ASP A 79 35.77 -12.74 6.38
N VAL A 80 36.15 -12.01 7.45
CA VAL A 80 35.18 -11.31 8.30
C VAL A 80 34.42 -10.24 7.48
N THR A 81 35.15 -9.49 6.65
CA THR A 81 34.53 -8.46 5.77
C THR A 81 33.62 -9.09 4.74
N LEU A 82 33.98 -10.22 4.15
CA LEU A 82 33.16 -10.94 3.20
C LEU A 82 31.90 -11.53 3.84
N ILE A 83 32.03 -12.16 5.00
CA ILE A 83 30.89 -12.72 5.75
C ILE A 83 29.92 -11.60 6.13
N LEU A 84 30.42 -10.49 6.67
CA LEU A 84 29.57 -9.36 7.07
C LEU A 84 28.87 -8.74 5.85
N SER A 85 29.59 -8.59 4.72
CA SER A 85 29.00 -8.17 3.44
C SER A 85 27.89 -9.12 3.00
N GLY A 86 28.12 -10.43 3.06
CA GLY A 86 27.14 -11.46 2.70
C GLY A 86 25.88 -11.43 3.57
N VAL A 87 26.05 -11.23 4.88
CA VAL A 87 24.91 -11.09 5.82
C VAL A 87 24.08 -9.86 5.49
N LEU A 88 24.72 -8.70 5.29
CA LEU A 88 24.02 -7.47 4.91
C LEU A 88 23.34 -7.59 3.55
N TRP A 89 23.99 -8.27 2.60
CA TRP A 89 23.37 -8.59 1.30
C TRP A 89 22.15 -9.48 1.46
N ALA A 90 22.21 -10.53 2.28
CA ALA A 90 21.06 -11.41 2.53
C ALA A 90 19.89 -10.67 3.19
N VAL A 91 20.19 -9.74 4.12
CA VAL A 91 19.16 -8.85 4.71
C VAL A 91 18.54 -7.96 3.64
N ALA A 92 19.35 -7.37 2.75
CA ALA A 92 18.88 -6.53 1.66
C ALA A 92 17.94 -7.30 0.72
N VAL A 93 18.36 -8.50 0.27
CA VAL A 93 17.54 -9.37 -0.61
C VAL A 93 16.24 -9.75 0.10
N SER A 94 16.30 -10.19 1.35
CA SER A 94 15.10 -10.58 2.13
C SER A 94 14.12 -9.42 2.28
N ALA A 95 14.62 -8.21 2.54
CA ALA A 95 13.78 -7.02 2.64
C ALA A 95 13.12 -6.65 1.30
N LEU A 96 13.86 -6.72 0.18
CA LEU A 96 13.33 -6.44 -1.15
C LEU A 96 12.33 -7.50 -1.62
N VAL A 97 12.59 -8.77 -1.36
CA VAL A 97 11.63 -9.86 -1.60
C VAL A 97 10.36 -9.65 -0.78
N GLY A 98 10.50 -9.30 0.51
CA GLY A 98 9.37 -8.98 1.39
C GLY A 98 8.55 -7.77 0.92
N ALA A 99 9.18 -6.80 0.21
CA ALA A 99 8.47 -5.69 -0.42
C ALA A 99 7.63 -6.13 -1.64
N LEU A 100 8.10 -7.15 -2.39
CA LEU A 100 7.41 -7.69 -3.56
C LEU A 100 6.32 -8.71 -3.21
N MET A 101 6.42 -9.36 -2.04
CA MET A 101 5.42 -10.34 -1.63
C MET A 101 4.04 -9.68 -1.48
N PRO A 102 2.99 -10.29 -2.07
CA PRO A 102 1.63 -9.81 -1.89
C PRO A 102 1.24 -9.93 -0.40
N ARG A 103 0.82 -8.82 0.18
CA ARG A 103 0.29 -8.79 1.54
C ARG A 103 -1.22 -8.95 1.46
N THR A 104 -1.71 -10.10 1.92
CA THR A 104 -3.14 -10.46 1.90
C THR A 104 -3.85 -10.17 3.23
N GLY A 105 -3.17 -9.55 4.20
CA GLY A 105 -3.74 -9.25 5.51
C GLY A 105 -4.24 -7.82 5.60
N THR A 106 -5.54 -7.64 5.79
CA THR A 106 -6.15 -6.38 6.24
C THR A 106 -6.00 -6.24 7.75
N VAL A 107 -5.65 -5.05 8.22
CA VAL A 107 -5.49 -4.72 9.64
C VAL A 107 -6.87 -4.55 10.33
N ARG A 108 -7.96 -4.54 9.56
CA ARG A 108 -9.33 -4.31 10.03
C ARG A 108 -10.17 -5.58 10.11
N GLY A 109 -11.17 -5.53 10.98
CA GLY A 109 -12.07 -6.63 11.30
C GLY A 109 -12.81 -7.19 10.07
N GLN A 110 -13.26 -8.42 10.17
CA GLN A 110 -13.82 -9.26 9.11
C GLN A 110 -15.16 -8.78 8.51
N ASP A 111 -15.64 -7.58 8.87
CA ASP A 111 -17.02 -7.15 8.53
C ASP A 111 -17.10 -6.24 7.29
N GLU A 112 -16.01 -5.76 6.73
CA GLU A 112 -16.02 -4.88 5.55
C GLU A 112 -15.41 -5.56 4.33
N VAL A 113 -16.16 -5.62 3.21
CA VAL A 113 -15.67 -6.12 1.91
C VAL A 113 -14.80 -5.04 1.27
N THR A 114 -13.49 -5.10 1.52
CA THR A 114 -12.52 -4.13 0.99
C THR A 114 -11.51 -4.74 0.04
N TYR A 115 -11.38 -6.08 0.02
CA TYR A 115 -10.35 -6.77 -0.74
C TYR A 115 -10.92 -8.02 -1.45
N PHE A 116 -10.28 -8.45 -2.56
CA PHE A 116 -10.73 -9.63 -3.30
C PHE A 116 -10.73 -10.91 -2.44
N GLY A 117 -9.89 -10.99 -1.40
CA GLY A 117 -9.88 -12.08 -0.44
C GLY A 117 -11.19 -12.22 0.32
N ASP A 118 -11.89 -11.13 0.56
CA ASP A 118 -13.20 -11.13 1.19
C ASP A 118 -14.26 -11.74 0.28
N LEU A 119 -14.10 -11.56 -1.06
CA LEU A 119 -14.93 -12.20 -2.07
C LEU A 119 -14.74 -13.72 -2.08
N VAL A 120 -13.50 -14.19 -1.89
CA VAL A 120 -13.16 -15.62 -1.83
C VAL A 120 -13.59 -16.23 -0.50
N ALA A 121 -13.54 -15.44 0.59
CA ALA A 121 -13.94 -15.88 1.93
C ALA A 121 -15.47 -15.88 2.12
N ALA A 122 -16.22 -15.17 1.28
CA ALA A 122 -17.68 -15.14 1.32
C ALA A 122 -18.24 -16.54 1.01
N ARG A 123 -18.90 -17.14 1.99
CA ARG A 123 -19.50 -18.47 1.89
C ARG A 123 -20.88 -18.45 1.23
N ASP A 124 -21.53 -17.28 1.18
CA ASP A 124 -22.88 -17.10 0.66
C ASP A 124 -22.95 -15.83 -0.20
N LEU A 125 -23.51 -15.98 -1.40
CA LEU A 125 -23.74 -14.88 -2.35
C LEU A 125 -24.76 -13.86 -1.79
N ALA A 126 -25.71 -14.30 -0.96
CA ALA A 126 -26.71 -13.43 -0.34
C ALA A 126 -26.04 -12.51 0.71
N GLU A 127 -25.14 -13.03 1.52
CA GLU A 127 -24.35 -12.23 2.48
C GLU A 127 -23.47 -11.22 1.75
N LEU A 128 -22.80 -11.63 0.67
CA LEU A 128 -21.98 -10.75 -0.15
C LEU A 128 -22.83 -9.61 -0.76
N SER A 129 -24.01 -9.93 -1.30
CA SER A 129 -24.89 -8.91 -1.89
C SER A 129 -25.39 -7.90 -0.85
N ALA A 130 -25.67 -8.34 0.39
CA ALA A 130 -26.06 -7.45 1.48
C ALA A 130 -24.90 -6.49 1.87
N ARG A 131 -23.68 -6.99 1.97
CA ARG A 131 -22.48 -6.18 2.25
C ARG A 131 -22.19 -5.16 1.14
N VAL A 132 -22.33 -5.56 -0.12
CA VAL A 132 -22.18 -4.63 -1.27
C VAL A 132 -23.28 -3.56 -1.26
N ALA A 133 -24.51 -3.92 -0.93
CA ALA A 133 -25.60 -2.95 -0.79
C ALA A 133 -25.37 -1.95 0.36
N GLU A 134 -24.77 -2.39 1.46
CA GLU A 134 -24.37 -1.53 2.57
C GLU A 134 -23.25 -0.56 2.16
N ALA A 135 -22.19 -1.06 1.52
CA ALA A 135 -21.10 -0.24 0.99
C ALA A 135 -21.61 0.79 -0.04
N GLY A 136 -22.66 0.45 -0.80
CA GLY A 136 -23.31 1.35 -1.77
C GLY A 136 -24.09 2.50 -1.14
N ARG A 137 -24.34 2.52 0.17
CA ARG A 137 -25.01 3.64 0.85
C ARG A 137 -24.10 4.84 1.04
N ASP A 138 -22.80 4.62 1.24
CA ASP A 138 -21.79 5.69 1.31
C ASP A 138 -20.53 5.28 0.52
N PRO A 139 -20.54 5.45 -0.81
CA PRO A 139 -19.42 5.08 -1.66
C PRO A 139 -18.14 5.86 -1.33
N ALA A 140 -18.26 7.11 -0.88
CA ALA A 140 -17.10 7.93 -0.54
C ALA A 140 -16.39 7.40 0.71
N ALA A 141 -17.12 7.04 1.76
CA ALA A 141 -16.55 6.43 2.95
C ALA A 141 -15.89 5.08 2.62
N TRP A 142 -16.53 4.25 1.81
CA TRP A 142 -15.97 2.97 1.38
C TRP A 142 -14.66 3.12 0.60
N LEU A 143 -14.59 4.06 -0.35
CA LEU A 143 -13.36 4.37 -1.11
C LEU A 143 -12.25 4.90 -0.21
N LEU A 144 -12.55 5.71 0.79
CA LEU A 144 -11.58 6.22 1.75
C LEU A 144 -11.02 5.09 2.63
N VAL A 145 -11.85 4.16 3.07
CA VAL A 145 -11.40 2.97 3.81
C VAL A 145 -10.40 2.17 2.97
N GLN A 146 -10.72 1.90 1.70
CA GLN A 146 -9.80 1.25 0.77
C GLN A 146 -8.49 2.02 0.59
N ALA A 147 -8.56 3.35 0.45
CA ALA A 147 -7.37 4.19 0.31
C ALA A 147 -6.46 4.10 1.53
N VAL A 148 -7.02 4.07 2.75
CA VAL A 148 -6.26 3.89 4.00
C VAL A 148 -5.58 2.52 4.06
N ASP A 149 -6.28 1.45 3.69
CA ASP A 149 -5.73 0.09 3.68
C ASP A 149 -4.57 -0.03 2.68
N VAL A 150 -4.75 0.45 1.46
CA VAL A 150 -3.69 0.44 0.44
C VAL A 150 -2.51 1.32 0.87
N SER A 151 -2.75 2.45 1.54
CA SER A 151 -1.70 3.33 2.08
C SER A 151 -0.87 2.63 3.17
N SER A 152 -1.49 1.79 4.00
CA SER A 152 -0.79 1.01 5.01
C SER A 152 0.16 -0.01 4.38
N ILE A 153 -0.29 -0.68 3.32
CA ILE A 153 0.53 -1.60 2.50
C ILE A 153 1.70 -0.85 1.87
N LEU A 154 1.43 0.32 1.27
CA LEU A 154 2.45 1.16 0.65
C LEU A 154 3.53 1.58 1.67
N THR A 155 3.12 2.02 2.85
CA THR A 155 4.04 2.41 3.94
C THR A 155 4.95 1.25 4.34
N ALA A 156 4.39 0.05 4.47
CA ALA A 156 5.17 -1.15 4.80
C ALA A 156 6.15 -1.52 3.67
N LYS A 157 5.75 -1.41 2.40
CA LYS A 157 6.62 -1.61 1.23
C LYS A 157 7.77 -0.61 1.20
N TYR A 158 7.51 0.68 1.38
CA TYR A 158 8.57 1.69 1.44
C TYR A 158 9.54 1.46 2.60
N ARG A 159 9.04 1.02 3.76
CA ARG A 159 9.92 0.64 4.88
C ARG A 159 10.84 -0.52 4.50
N ALA A 160 10.31 -1.56 3.88
CA ALA A 160 11.09 -2.70 3.43
C ALA A 160 12.14 -2.29 2.38
N ILE A 161 11.78 -1.47 1.40
CA ILE A 161 12.71 -0.93 0.40
C ILE A 161 13.82 -0.10 1.08
N ARG A 162 13.49 0.75 2.04
CA ARG A 162 14.48 1.54 2.78
C ARG A 162 15.47 0.65 3.54
N TRP A 163 14.99 -0.40 4.20
CA TRP A 163 15.85 -1.39 4.85
C TRP A 163 16.72 -2.13 3.84
N GLY A 164 16.15 -2.54 2.71
CA GLY A 164 16.89 -3.17 1.62
C GLY A 164 18.03 -2.31 1.10
N VAL A 165 17.75 -1.05 0.73
CA VAL A 165 18.76 -0.11 0.25
C VAL A 165 19.77 0.25 1.35
N GLY A 166 19.30 0.45 2.59
CA GLY A 166 20.15 0.78 3.73
C GLY A 166 21.14 -0.34 4.09
N SER A 167 20.79 -1.61 3.86
CA SER A 167 21.67 -2.75 4.05
C SER A 167 22.58 -3.01 2.84
N LEU A 168 22.11 -2.69 1.63
CA LEU A 168 22.85 -2.92 0.39
C LEU A 168 24.09 -2.01 0.28
N ALA A 169 23.96 -0.74 0.68
CA ALA A 169 25.06 0.21 0.60
C ALA A 169 26.29 -0.23 1.44
N PRO A 170 26.18 -0.54 2.74
CA PRO A 170 27.31 -1.03 3.52
C PRO A 170 27.78 -2.42 3.05
N SER A 171 26.88 -3.28 2.56
CA SER A 171 27.28 -4.57 1.97
C SER A 171 28.20 -4.35 0.77
N ALA A 172 27.84 -3.47 -0.15
CA ALA A 172 28.66 -3.15 -1.32
C ALA A 172 30.02 -2.53 -0.93
N ALA A 173 30.03 -1.64 0.08
CA ALA A 173 31.26 -1.04 0.59
C ALA A 173 32.22 -2.10 1.16
N LEU A 174 31.71 -3.04 1.97
CA LEU A 174 32.49 -4.15 2.52
C LEU A 174 33.01 -5.09 1.44
N ALA A 175 32.18 -5.37 0.41
CA ALA A 175 32.61 -6.17 -0.73
C ALA A 175 33.77 -5.51 -1.51
N VAL A 176 33.75 -4.18 -1.68
CA VAL A 176 34.87 -3.44 -2.28
C VAL A 176 36.11 -3.49 -1.40
N VAL A 177 35.98 -3.29 -0.08
CA VAL A 177 37.10 -3.43 0.88
C VAL A 177 37.72 -4.81 0.78
N TRP A 178 36.88 -5.85 0.79
CA TRP A 178 37.36 -7.22 0.59
C TRP A 178 38.11 -7.38 -0.73
N GLY A 179 37.56 -6.90 -1.85
CA GLY A 179 38.22 -7.01 -3.15
C GLY A 179 39.56 -6.26 -3.26
N LEU A 180 39.77 -5.22 -2.44
CA LEU A 180 41.06 -4.50 -2.35
C LEU A 180 42.07 -5.19 -1.46
N THR A 181 41.63 -5.91 -0.41
CA THR A 181 42.48 -6.56 0.58
C THR A 181 42.81 -8.02 0.25
N ALA A 182 41.97 -8.69 -0.54
CA ALA A 182 42.12 -10.09 -0.93
C ALA A 182 43.06 -10.32 -2.14
N ARG A 183 43.87 -9.33 -2.51
CA ARG A 183 44.84 -9.41 -3.63
C ARG A 183 46.15 -10.03 -3.21
#